data_34056a263fc46e60d93d6cb1b4ffb06a
#
_entry.id   34056a263fc46e60d93d6cb1b4ffb06a
#
_cell.length_a   1.000
_cell.length_b   1.000
_cell.length_c   1.000
_cell.angle_alpha   90.00
_cell.angle_beta   90.00
_cell.angle_gamma   90.00
#
_symmetry.space_group_name_H-M   'P 1'
#
loop_
_entity.id
_entity.type
_entity.pdbx_description
1 polymer ?
#
loop_
_entity_poly.entity_id
_entity_poly.type
_entity_poly.pdbx_seq_one_letter_code
_entity_poly.pdbx_strand_id
1 'polypeptide(L)'
;MLDLEKYILRIADSALIISHRLSEWCSKGPTLEEDIALSNISLDLLGQANSLLEYCASINGKISADDLAFRRNGKEFYNFQICELENGHFGDTIIRQFLFDSYTLLFFQKLSESKDETLSAIATKSIKEIKYHLRHSSNWVIRLGDGTSLSKEKIQNSLNNFWKFTGEFFEMDELDKKMVESNIGVDVYKLKNEWDNIINATFEKAKIQRPDDCVMITGSKKGVHTELLEKILSKMQYLPRAYPDAKW
;
A
#
# COMPACT_ATOMS: atom_id res chain seq x y z
N MET A 1 9.41 21.10 -4.30
CA MET A 1 9.35 19.92 -3.40
C MET A 1 10.76 19.39 -3.24
N LEU A 2 11.21 19.17 -2.01
CA LEU A 2 12.53 18.58 -1.74
C LEU A 2 12.51 17.07 -2.06
N ASP A 3 13.68 16.49 -2.30
CA ASP A 3 13.79 15.06 -2.62
C ASP A 3 13.25 14.17 -1.50
N LEU A 4 13.54 14.52 -0.24
CA LEU A 4 13.04 13.79 0.93
C LEU A 4 11.51 13.87 1.04
N GLU A 5 10.91 15.04 0.81
CA GLU A 5 9.44 15.18 0.80
C GLU A 5 8.81 14.24 -0.23
N LYS A 6 9.34 14.22 -1.44
CA LYS A 6 8.81 13.36 -2.52
C LYS A 6 8.97 11.88 -2.18
N TYR A 7 10.09 11.49 -1.57
CA TYR A 7 10.32 10.12 -1.13
C TYR A 7 9.31 9.70 -0.06
N ILE A 8 9.07 10.56 0.94
CA ILE A 8 8.07 10.30 2.00
C ILE A 8 6.67 10.16 1.41
N LEU A 9 6.29 11.02 0.46
CA LEU A 9 4.98 10.97 -0.18
C LEU A 9 4.74 9.67 -0.94
N ARG A 10 5.75 9.06 -1.57
CA ARG A 10 5.63 7.74 -2.22
C ARG A 10 5.16 6.64 -1.25
N ILE A 11 5.64 6.73 -0.01
CA ILE A 11 5.29 5.77 1.04
C ILE A 11 3.92 6.11 1.63
N ALA A 12 3.70 7.38 1.98
CA ALA A 12 2.48 7.87 2.60
C ALA A 12 1.25 7.67 1.72
N ASP A 13 1.37 7.98 0.42
CA ASP A 13 0.26 7.91 -0.52
C ASP A 13 -0.24 6.47 -0.70
N SER A 14 0.66 5.50 -0.75
CA SER A 14 0.28 4.08 -0.85
C SER A 14 -0.52 3.64 0.38
N ALA A 15 -0.08 4.00 1.58
CA ALA A 15 -0.81 3.70 2.82
C ALA A 15 -2.16 4.43 2.86
N LEU A 16 -2.22 5.70 2.45
CA LEU A 16 -3.44 6.50 2.42
C LEU A 16 -4.48 5.91 1.47
N ILE A 17 -4.11 5.62 0.23
CA ILE A 17 -5.06 5.14 -0.79
C ILE A 17 -5.57 3.74 -0.47
N ILE A 18 -4.70 2.81 -0.04
CA ILE A 18 -5.15 1.46 0.30
C ILE A 18 -6.01 1.46 1.57
N SER A 19 -5.76 2.36 2.54
CA SER A 19 -6.62 2.51 3.72
C SER A 19 -8.04 2.92 3.33
N HIS A 20 -8.19 3.86 2.39
CA HIS A 20 -9.51 4.25 1.87
C HIS A 20 -10.23 3.10 1.16
N ARG A 21 -9.51 2.26 0.41
CA ARG A 21 -10.10 1.05 -0.18
C ARG A 21 -10.58 0.07 0.86
N LEU A 22 -9.79 -0.17 1.92
CA LEU A 22 -10.20 -1.07 2.99
C LEU A 22 -11.39 -0.53 3.78
N SER A 23 -11.47 0.79 4.01
CA SER A 23 -12.59 1.41 4.70
C SER A 23 -13.95 1.19 4.01
N GLU A 24 -13.95 0.96 2.68
CA GLU A 24 -15.17 0.63 1.92
C GLU A 24 -15.82 -0.70 2.35
N TRP A 25 -15.10 -1.56 3.12
CA TRP A 25 -15.61 -2.81 3.68
C TRP A 25 -16.43 -2.60 4.96
N CYS A 26 -16.33 -1.45 5.61
CA CYS A 26 -17.10 -1.17 6.82
C CYS A 26 -18.61 -1.44 6.59
N SER A 27 -19.18 -2.32 7.40
CA SER A 27 -20.55 -2.84 7.28
C SER A 27 -20.81 -3.77 6.08
N LYS A 28 -19.77 -4.24 5.40
CA LYS A 28 -19.88 -5.11 4.21
C LYS A 28 -18.99 -6.35 4.29
N GLY A 29 -18.24 -6.51 5.38
CA GLY A 29 -17.38 -7.68 5.58
C GLY A 29 -18.17 -8.99 5.52
N PRO A 30 -17.55 -10.09 5.05
CA PRO A 30 -18.24 -11.37 4.90
C PRO A 30 -18.68 -11.97 6.24
N THR A 31 -18.03 -11.59 7.32
CA THR A 31 -18.39 -11.90 8.73
C THR A 31 -18.07 -10.69 9.59
N LEU A 32 -18.60 -10.65 10.81
CA LEU A 32 -18.34 -9.56 11.75
C LEU A 32 -16.84 -9.43 12.08
N GLU A 33 -16.16 -10.55 12.23
CA GLU A 33 -14.74 -10.59 12.56
C GLU A 33 -13.89 -9.99 11.43
N GLU A 34 -14.25 -10.27 10.17
CA GLU A 34 -13.53 -9.74 9.00
C GLU A 34 -13.85 -8.26 8.76
N ASP A 35 -15.08 -7.82 9.03
CA ASP A 35 -15.45 -6.40 8.98
C ASP A 35 -14.58 -5.59 9.97
N ILE A 36 -14.47 -6.08 11.20
CA ILE A 36 -13.65 -5.47 12.25
C ILE A 36 -12.16 -5.53 11.88
N ALA A 37 -11.67 -6.68 11.36
CA ALA A 37 -10.27 -6.85 10.99
C ALA A 37 -9.87 -5.87 9.86
N LEU A 38 -10.65 -5.81 8.77
CA LEU A 38 -10.38 -4.91 7.65
C LEU A 38 -10.46 -3.43 8.06
N SER A 39 -11.43 -3.08 8.93
CA SER A 39 -11.54 -1.73 9.48
C SER A 39 -10.33 -1.35 10.32
N ASN A 40 -9.83 -2.24 11.17
CA ASN A 40 -8.63 -2.01 11.97
C ASN A 40 -7.37 -1.88 11.10
N ILE A 41 -7.19 -2.75 10.10
CA ILE A 41 -6.09 -2.65 9.13
C ILE A 41 -6.15 -1.30 8.40
N SER A 42 -7.35 -0.87 8.01
CA SER A 42 -7.56 0.46 7.40
C SER A 42 -7.10 1.59 8.32
N LEU A 43 -7.46 1.55 9.60
CA LEU A 43 -7.07 2.56 10.60
C LEU A 43 -5.55 2.56 10.86
N ASP A 44 -4.91 1.39 10.94
CA ASP A 44 -3.47 1.27 11.07
C ASP A 44 -2.74 1.92 9.89
N LEU A 45 -3.17 1.63 8.65
CA LEU A 45 -2.62 2.22 7.43
C LEU A 45 -2.85 3.73 7.37
N LEU A 46 -4.02 4.22 7.80
CA LEU A 46 -4.31 5.64 7.89
C LEU A 46 -3.38 6.33 8.92
N GLY A 47 -3.14 5.70 10.06
CA GLY A 47 -2.20 6.19 11.08
C GLY A 47 -0.76 6.25 10.56
N GLN A 48 -0.32 5.26 9.77
CA GLN A 48 0.98 5.27 9.09
C GLN A 48 1.07 6.43 8.10
N ALA A 49 0.04 6.58 7.25
CA ALA A 49 -0.02 7.69 6.28
C ALA A 49 0.03 9.04 6.99
N ASN A 50 -0.76 9.24 8.04
CA ASN A 50 -0.78 10.48 8.80
C ASN A 50 0.60 10.81 9.39
N SER A 51 1.27 9.86 10.02
CA SER A 51 2.60 10.08 10.60
C SER A 51 3.63 10.51 9.54
N LEU A 52 3.57 9.91 8.35
CA LEU A 52 4.44 10.25 7.23
C LEU A 52 4.10 11.63 6.63
N LEU A 53 2.81 11.95 6.48
CA LEU A 53 2.36 13.24 5.96
C LEU A 53 2.66 14.38 6.93
N GLU A 54 2.52 14.18 8.24
CA GLU A 54 2.93 15.14 9.27
C GLU A 54 4.44 15.40 9.21
N TYR A 55 5.23 14.35 9.04
CA TYR A 55 6.67 14.51 8.86
C TYR A 55 7.00 15.29 7.57
N CYS A 56 6.38 14.95 6.45
CA CYS A 56 6.53 15.68 5.20
C CYS A 56 6.15 17.16 5.35
N ALA A 57 5.03 17.46 6.01
CA ALA A 57 4.58 18.82 6.29
C ALA A 57 5.58 19.60 7.17
N SER A 58 6.18 18.95 8.17
CA SER A 58 7.17 19.58 9.04
C SER A 58 8.45 19.98 8.31
N ILE A 59 8.88 19.19 7.31
CA ILE A 59 10.02 19.52 6.45
C ILE A 59 9.68 20.71 5.54
N ASN A 60 8.49 20.75 5.00
CA ASN A 60 8.03 21.78 4.09
C ASN A 60 7.80 23.12 4.82
N GLY A 61 7.19 23.09 6.00
CA GLY A 61 6.91 24.24 6.85
C GLY A 61 5.87 25.24 6.32
N LYS A 62 5.20 24.94 5.17
CA LYS A 62 4.21 25.83 4.52
C LYS A 62 2.86 25.17 4.26
N ILE A 63 2.81 23.86 4.27
CA ILE A 63 1.61 23.07 3.98
C ILE A 63 1.36 22.12 5.14
N SER A 64 0.10 21.79 5.40
CA SER A 64 -0.29 20.83 6.42
C SER A 64 -0.34 19.40 5.87
N ALA A 65 -0.41 18.42 6.77
CA ALA A 65 -0.65 17.02 6.40
C ALA A 65 -2.00 16.86 5.68
N ASP A 66 -3.02 17.61 6.11
CA ASP A 66 -4.33 17.63 5.47
C ASP A 66 -4.29 18.21 4.05
N ASP A 67 -3.48 19.24 3.81
CA ASP A 67 -3.29 19.77 2.45
C ASP A 67 -2.66 18.70 1.55
N LEU A 68 -1.67 17.93 2.09
CA LEU A 68 -1.04 16.84 1.36
C LEU A 68 -2.01 15.69 1.08
N ALA A 69 -2.93 15.38 1.99
CA ALA A 69 -3.92 14.33 1.78
C ALA A 69 -5.08 14.77 0.89
N PHE A 70 -5.66 15.97 1.15
CA PHE A 70 -6.98 16.32 0.65
C PHE A 70 -7.00 17.39 -0.44
N ARG A 71 -5.87 18.03 -0.77
CA ARG A 71 -5.85 19.13 -1.75
C ARG A 71 -4.99 18.87 -2.99
N ARG A 72 -4.19 17.81 -3.02
CA ARG A 72 -3.41 17.42 -4.21
C ARG A 72 -4.32 16.81 -5.28
N ASN A 73 -3.98 17.03 -6.56
CA ASN A 73 -4.63 16.38 -7.69
C ASN A 73 -4.03 14.99 -7.94
N GLY A 74 -4.72 14.13 -8.68
CA GLY A 74 -4.27 12.76 -8.89
C GLY A 74 -2.82 12.63 -9.41
N LYS A 75 -2.40 13.51 -10.33
CA LYS A 75 -1.01 13.52 -10.86
C LYS A 75 0.07 13.87 -9.83
N GLU A 76 -0.32 14.37 -8.67
CA GLU A 76 0.57 14.74 -7.56
C GLU A 76 0.65 13.63 -6.50
N PHE A 77 -0.07 12.53 -6.69
CA PHE A 77 0.04 11.32 -5.90
C PHE A 77 1.08 10.37 -6.47
N TYR A 78 1.68 9.55 -5.61
CA TYR A 78 2.77 8.62 -5.96
C TYR A 78 2.52 7.19 -5.43
N ASN A 79 1.29 6.88 -5.05
CA ASN A 79 0.91 5.55 -4.57
C ASN A 79 1.05 4.50 -5.67
N PHE A 80 1.40 3.28 -5.30
CA PHE A 80 1.35 2.15 -6.23
C PHE A 80 -0.04 1.97 -6.83
N GLN A 81 -0.11 1.68 -8.12
CA GLN A 81 -1.40 1.51 -8.83
C GLN A 81 -2.22 0.35 -8.27
N ILE A 82 -1.58 -0.68 -7.70
CA ILE A 82 -2.30 -1.78 -7.02
C ILE A 82 -3.19 -1.28 -5.87
N CYS A 83 -2.81 -0.19 -5.20
CA CYS A 83 -3.58 0.39 -4.10
C CYS A 83 -4.91 1.03 -4.57
N GLU A 84 -5.02 1.35 -5.86
CA GLU A 84 -6.19 2.01 -6.44
C GLU A 84 -7.30 1.02 -6.83
N LEU A 85 -6.94 -0.26 -7.01
CA LEU A 85 -7.84 -1.26 -7.55
C LEU A 85 -9.07 -1.46 -6.66
N GLU A 86 -10.22 -1.68 -7.29
CA GLU A 86 -11.49 -1.88 -6.59
C GLU A 86 -11.44 -3.12 -5.69
N ASN A 87 -12.26 -3.10 -4.64
CA ASN A 87 -12.32 -4.19 -3.68
C ASN A 87 -12.86 -5.49 -4.30
N GLY A 88 -13.73 -5.39 -5.33
CA GLY A 88 -14.32 -6.55 -5.96
C GLY A 88 -15.00 -7.49 -4.96
N HIS A 89 -14.71 -8.77 -5.05
CA HIS A 89 -15.08 -9.72 -4.00
C HIS A 89 -13.97 -9.83 -2.93
N PHE A 90 -14.26 -10.49 -1.82
CA PHE A 90 -13.33 -10.61 -0.68
C PHE A 90 -11.94 -11.16 -1.08
N GLY A 91 -11.90 -12.13 -2.02
CA GLY A 91 -10.64 -12.67 -2.54
C GLY A 91 -9.78 -11.65 -3.28
N ASP A 92 -10.39 -10.70 -4.02
CA ASP A 92 -9.65 -9.61 -4.69
C ASP A 92 -8.95 -8.72 -3.66
N THR A 93 -9.69 -8.31 -2.63
CA THR A 93 -9.13 -7.50 -1.54
C THR A 93 -8.01 -8.23 -0.80
N ILE A 94 -8.20 -9.52 -0.51
CA ILE A 94 -7.20 -10.33 0.20
C ILE A 94 -5.92 -10.50 -0.62
N ILE A 95 -6.01 -10.78 -1.93
CA ILE A 95 -4.82 -10.87 -2.80
C ILE A 95 -4.11 -9.53 -2.89
N ARG A 96 -4.83 -8.43 -3.13
CA ARG A 96 -4.25 -7.10 -3.15
C ARG A 96 -3.48 -6.81 -1.86
N GLN A 97 -4.14 -7.06 -0.72
CA GLN A 97 -3.55 -6.82 0.59
C GLN A 97 -2.33 -7.70 0.82
N PHE A 98 -2.40 -9.00 0.50
CA PHE A 98 -1.27 -9.93 0.67
C PHE A 98 -0.04 -9.51 -0.13
N LEU A 99 -0.22 -9.15 -1.41
CA LEU A 99 0.88 -8.70 -2.27
C LEU A 99 1.52 -7.42 -1.72
N PHE A 100 0.70 -6.47 -1.28
CA PHE A 100 1.15 -5.21 -0.68
C PHE A 100 1.81 -5.42 0.68
N ASP A 101 1.21 -6.18 1.60
CA ASP A 101 1.75 -6.43 2.94
C ASP A 101 3.09 -7.15 2.91
N SER A 102 3.24 -8.12 1.98
CA SER A 102 4.49 -8.87 1.80
C SER A 102 5.64 -7.94 1.43
N TYR A 103 5.40 -6.99 0.52
CA TYR A 103 6.37 -5.97 0.16
C TYR A 103 6.61 -4.98 1.30
N THR A 104 5.53 -4.44 1.86
CA THR A 104 5.58 -3.38 2.86
C THR A 104 6.33 -3.83 4.12
N LEU A 105 6.15 -5.08 4.55
CA LEU A 105 6.90 -5.62 5.69
C LEU A 105 8.41 -5.55 5.46
N LEU A 106 8.89 -6.03 4.33
CA LEU A 106 10.32 -6.03 4.00
C LEU A 106 10.85 -4.60 3.85
N PHE A 107 10.08 -3.75 3.19
CA PHE A 107 10.42 -2.35 3.00
C PHE A 107 10.56 -1.61 4.33
N PHE A 108 9.57 -1.73 5.24
CA PHE A 108 9.62 -1.05 6.54
C PHE A 108 10.68 -1.64 7.47
N GLN A 109 10.98 -2.93 7.40
CA GLN A 109 12.13 -3.52 8.10
C GLN A 109 13.44 -2.86 7.68
N LYS A 110 13.64 -2.60 6.38
CA LYS A 110 14.83 -1.89 5.91
C LYS A 110 14.76 -0.39 6.21
N LEU A 111 13.59 0.24 6.11
CA LEU A 111 13.42 1.65 6.43
C LEU A 111 13.67 1.93 7.92
N SER A 112 13.45 0.97 8.82
CA SER A 112 13.79 1.12 10.24
C SER A 112 15.30 1.26 10.52
N GLU A 113 16.13 0.90 9.53
CA GLU A 113 17.59 1.08 9.56
C GLU A 113 18.02 2.43 8.94
N SER A 114 17.06 3.30 8.56
CA SER A 114 17.34 4.60 7.95
C SER A 114 18.17 5.50 8.85
N LYS A 115 19.08 6.28 8.22
CA LYS A 115 19.82 7.36 8.90
C LYS A 115 18.90 8.52 9.30
N ASP A 116 17.75 8.64 8.68
CA ASP A 116 16.71 9.60 9.07
C ASP A 116 15.96 9.04 10.28
N GLU A 117 16.19 9.64 11.46
CA GLU A 117 15.66 9.17 12.73
C GLU A 117 14.12 9.15 12.76
N THR A 118 13.47 10.10 12.09
CA THR A 118 12.00 10.18 12.05
C THR A 118 11.41 9.04 11.20
N LEU A 119 11.98 8.80 10.01
CA LEU A 119 11.57 7.67 9.18
C LEU A 119 11.83 6.32 9.86
N SER A 120 13.00 6.18 10.51
CA SER A 120 13.35 5.00 11.29
C SER A 120 12.34 4.73 12.41
N ALA A 121 11.96 5.78 13.18
CA ALA A 121 10.99 5.67 14.26
C ALA A 121 9.59 5.29 13.77
N ILE A 122 9.10 5.94 12.69
CA ILE A 122 7.81 5.62 12.05
C ILE A 122 7.82 4.17 11.58
N ALA A 123 8.88 3.75 10.88
CA ALA A 123 9.00 2.39 10.37
C ALA A 123 9.01 1.36 11.51
N THR A 124 9.77 1.59 12.56
CA THR A 124 9.86 0.69 13.72
C THR A 124 8.50 0.49 14.40
N LYS A 125 7.72 1.57 14.53
CA LYS A 125 6.35 1.49 15.08
C LYS A 125 5.45 0.66 14.17
N SER A 126 5.45 0.92 12.87
CA SER A 126 4.56 0.32 11.89
C SER A 126 4.81 -1.17 11.65
N ILE A 127 6.04 -1.67 11.84
CA ILE A 127 6.39 -3.09 11.61
C ILE A 127 5.49 -4.05 12.39
N LYS A 128 5.06 -3.68 13.60
CA LYS A 128 4.19 -4.55 14.42
C LYS A 128 2.81 -4.72 13.80
N GLU A 129 2.25 -3.63 13.29
CA GLU A 129 0.96 -3.58 12.60
C GLU A 129 1.04 -4.36 11.29
N ILE A 130 2.07 -4.08 10.46
CA ILE A 130 2.27 -4.74 9.16
C ILE A 130 2.48 -6.25 9.31
N LYS A 131 3.16 -6.72 10.36
CA LYS A 131 3.25 -8.17 10.67
C LYS A 131 1.88 -8.81 10.91
N TYR A 132 0.98 -8.09 11.56
CA TYR A 132 -0.40 -8.56 11.74
C TYR A 132 -1.13 -8.57 10.40
N HIS A 133 -1.02 -7.51 9.59
CA HIS A 133 -1.64 -7.42 8.27
C HIS A 133 -1.22 -8.58 7.37
N LEU A 134 0.09 -8.84 7.27
CA LEU A 134 0.61 -9.95 6.46
C LEU A 134 0.14 -11.31 6.98
N ARG A 135 0.10 -11.51 8.30
CA ARG A 135 -0.42 -12.75 8.89
C ARG A 135 -1.90 -12.94 8.55
N HIS A 136 -2.69 -11.89 8.64
CA HIS A 136 -4.11 -11.91 8.30
C HIS A 136 -4.30 -12.25 6.82
N SER A 137 -3.70 -11.48 5.92
CA SER A 137 -3.86 -11.63 4.47
C SER A 137 -3.31 -12.98 3.95
N SER A 138 -2.13 -13.42 4.42
CA SER A 138 -1.56 -14.72 4.03
C SER A 138 -2.40 -15.91 4.49
N ASN A 139 -2.94 -15.87 5.71
CA ASN A 139 -3.83 -16.92 6.20
C ASN A 139 -5.10 -17.03 5.37
N TRP A 140 -5.66 -15.90 4.94
CA TRP A 140 -6.83 -15.91 4.06
C TRP A 140 -6.51 -16.39 2.65
N VAL A 141 -5.34 -16.04 2.09
CA VAL A 141 -4.90 -16.60 0.80
C VAL A 141 -4.83 -18.13 0.88
N ILE A 142 -4.22 -18.67 1.94
CA ILE A 142 -4.12 -20.11 2.14
C ILE A 142 -5.52 -20.73 2.29
N ARG A 143 -6.37 -20.16 3.14
CA ARG A 143 -7.71 -20.67 3.41
C ARG A 143 -8.61 -20.69 2.18
N LEU A 144 -8.54 -19.65 1.35
CA LEU A 144 -9.34 -19.56 0.13
C LEU A 144 -8.79 -20.47 -0.98
N GLY A 145 -7.47 -20.59 -1.09
CA GLY A 145 -6.82 -21.42 -2.10
C GLY A 145 -6.93 -22.93 -1.84
N ASP A 146 -6.83 -23.34 -0.56
CA ASP A 146 -7.00 -24.75 -0.13
C ASP A 146 -8.45 -25.07 0.30
N GLY A 147 -9.39 -24.20 -0.01
CA GLY A 147 -10.79 -24.35 0.35
C GLY A 147 -11.59 -25.12 -0.72
N THR A 148 -12.74 -24.56 -1.10
CA THR A 148 -13.60 -25.13 -2.14
C THR A 148 -13.04 -24.85 -3.54
N SER A 149 -13.46 -25.62 -4.56
CA SER A 149 -13.10 -25.33 -5.96
C SER A 149 -13.46 -23.91 -6.38
N LEU A 150 -14.61 -23.40 -5.93
CA LEU A 150 -15.06 -22.03 -6.22
C LEU A 150 -14.17 -20.98 -5.56
N SER A 151 -13.79 -21.15 -4.29
CA SER A 151 -12.92 -20.18 -3.61
C SER A 151 -11.52 -20.18 -4.24
N LYS A 152 -10.99 -21.35 -4.60
CA LYS A 152 -9.72 -21.50 -5.28
C LYS A 152 -9.72 -20.83 -6.65
N GLU A 153 -10.74 -21.05 -7.46
CA GLU A 153 -10.90 -20.40 -8.76
C GLU A 153 -10.93 -18.88 -8.62
N LYS A 154 -11.74 -18.36 -7.70
CA LYS A 154 -11.85 -16.92 -7.45
C LYS A 154 -10.53 -16.30 -7.05
N ILE A 155 -9.81 -16.88 -6.06
CA ILE A 155 -8.55 -16.30 -5.60
C ILE A 155 -7.44 -16.42 -6.64
N GLN A 156 -7.43 -17.48 -7.45
CA GLN A 156 -6.51 -17.61 -8.58
C GLN A 156 -6.76 -16.55 -9.64
N ASN A 157 -8.03 -16.29 -9.97
CA ASN A 157 -8.39 -15.24 -10.92
C ASN A 157 -8.02 -13.85 -10.40
N SER A 158 -8.24 -13.58 -9.12
CA SER A 158 -7.78 -12.35 -8.47
C SER A 158 -6.27 -12.18 -8.60
N LEU A 159 -5.52 -13.23 -8.31
CA LEU A 159 -4.06 -13.22 -8.41
C LEU A 159 -3.60 -12.92 -9.85
N ASN A 160 -4.19 -13.59 -10.84
CA ASN A 160 -3.85 -13.38 -12.25
C ASN A 160 -4.10 -11.92 -12.70
N ASN A 161 -5.18 -11.31 -12.20
CA ASN A 161 -5.55 -9.93 -12.54
C ASN A 161 -4.63 -8.89 -11.88
N PHE A 162 -4.18 -9.15 -10.65
CA PHE A 162 -3.43 -8.17 -9.87
C PHE A 162 -1.91 -8.32 -10.00
N TRP A 163 -1.44 -9.48 -10.46
CA TRP A 163 0.00 -9.78 -10.56
C TRP A 163 0.79 -8.75 -11.36
N LYS A 164 0.25 -8.28 -12.45
CA LYS A 164 0.90 -7.29 -13.34
C LYS A 164 1.21 -5.94 -12.68
N PHE A 165 0.60 -5.64 -11.52
CA PHE A 165 0.87 -4.40 -10.78
C PHE A 165 2.01 -4.55 -9.76
N THR A 166 2.53 -5.75 -9.52
CA THR A 166 3.58 -5.98 -8.52
C THR A 166 4.96 -5.50 -8.97
N GLY A 167 5.17 -5.30 -10.26
CA GLY A 167 6.44 -4.80 -10.81
C GLY A 167 6.84 -3.44 -10.24
N GLU A 168 5.88 -2.56 -9.96
CA GLU A 168 6.14 -1.24 -9.38
C GLU A 168 6.85 -1.29 -8.01
N PHE A 169 6.66 -2.36 -7.24
CA PHE A 169 7.29 -2.51 -5.93
C PHE A 169 8.81 -2.44 -5.98
N PHE A 170 9.37 -2.93 -7.08
CA PHE A 170 10.81 -3.09 -7.23
C PHE A 170 11.44 -2.08 -8.19
N GLU A 171 10.67 -1.12 -8.70
CA GLU A 171 11.23 -0.04 -9.51
C GLU A 171 12.02 0.95 -8.66
N MET A 172 13.15 1.40 -9.20
CA MET A 172 13.94 2.50 -8.63
C MET A 172 14.22 3.55 -9.71
N ASP A 173 13.96 4.80 -9.40
CA ASP A 173 14.38 5.93 -10.20
C ASP A 173 15.60 6.66 -9.57
N GLU A 174 16.02 7.77 -10.15
CA GLU A 174 17.16 8.55 -9.67
C GLU A 174 16.95 9.09 -8.25
N LEU A 175 15.70 9.39 -7.86
CA LEU A 175 15.40 9.82 -6.51
C LEU A 175 15.61 8.67 -5.50
N ASP A 176 15.12 7.48 -5.81
CA ASP A 176 15.31 6.31 -4.93
C ASP A 176 16.80 5.99 -4.75
N LYS A 177 17.58 6.02 -5.84
CA LYS A 177 19.04 5.80 -5.78
C LYS A 177 19.72 6.82 -4.88
N LYS A 178 19.38 8.10 -5.03
CA LYS A 178 19.91 9.18 -4.19
C LYS A 178 19.57 9.00 -2.71
N MET A 179 18.35 8.55 -2.40
CA MET A 179 17.96 8.25 -1.02
C MET A 179 18.72 7.05 -0.46
N VAL A 180 18.97 6.02 -1.27
CA VAL A 180 19.80 4.87 -0.88
C VAL A 180 21.25 5.28 -0.63
N GLU A 181 21.85 6.06 -1.52
CA GLU A 181 23.23 6.57 -1.39
C GLU A 181 23.42 7.40 -0.11
N SER A 182 22.39 8.14 0.29
CA SER A 182 22.40 8.91 1.55
C SER A 182 22.09 8.08 2.81
N ASN A 183 21.86 6.77 2.67
CA ASN A 183 21.42 5.86 3.73
C ASN A 183 20.07 6.24 4.36
N ILE A 184 19.22 6.94 3.63
CA ILE A 184 17.86 7.30 4.06
C ILE A 184 16.84 6.29 3.47
N GLY A 185 16.96 5.99 2.19
CA GLY A 185 16.02 5.16 1.45
C GLY A 185 16.38 3.68 1.45
N VAL A 186 15.47 2.88 0.89
CA VAL A 186 15.58 1.42 0.80
C VAL A 186 15.94 1.00 -0.63
N ASP A 187 16.93 0.14 -0.78
CA ASP A 187 17.25 -0.52 -2.04
C ASP A 187 16.23 -1.65 -2.28
N VAL A 188 15.17 -1.32 -3.01
CA VAL A 188 14.04 -2.25 -3.23
C VAL A 188 14.41 -3.42 -4.14
N TYR A 189 15.46 -3.32 -4.97
CA TYR A 189 15.92 -4.46 -5.76
C TYR A 189 16.38 -5.63 -4.88
N LYS A 190 16.98 -5.33 -3.72
CA LYS A 190 17.44 -6.36 -2.77
C LYS A 190 16.29 -7.07 -2.06
N LEU A 191 15.09 -6.49 -2.06
CA LEU A 191 13.92 -7.09 -1.41
C LEU A 191 13.26 -8.18 -2.26
N LYS A 192 13.50 -8.19 -3.59
CA LYS A 192 12.77 -9.05 -4.54
C LYS A 192 12.87 -10.52 -4.20
N ASN A 193 14.08 -11.02 -3.91
CA ASN A 193 14.28 -12.44 -3.60
C ASN A 193 13.55 -12.86 -2.32
N GLU A 194 13.58 -12.03 -1.28
CA GLU A 194 12.91 -12.33 -0.02
C GLU A 194 11.39 -12.25 -0.17
N TRP A 195 10.89 -11.27 -0.93
CA TRP A 195 9.48 -11.17 -1.31
C TRP A 195 9.03 -12.41 -2.09
N ASP A 196 9.79 -12.85 -3.10
CA ASP A 196 9.51 -14.08 -3.86
C ASP A 196 9.41 -15.31 -2.96
N ASN A 197 10.26 -15.41 -1.94
CA ASN A 197 10.20 -16.51 -0.97
C ASN A 197 8.90 -16.49 -0.16
N ILE A 198 8.47 -15.33 0.33
CA ILE A 198 7.19 -15.18 1.06
C ILE A 198 6.01 -15.57 0.16
N ILE A 199 6.01 -15.06 -1.07
CA ILE A 199 4.96 -15.32 -2.06
C ILE A 199 4.87 -16.81 -2.38
N ASN A 200 5.99 -17.42 -2.78
CA ASN A 200 6.04 -18.82 -3.19
C ASN A 200 5.64 -19.75 -2.04
N ALA A 201 6.14 -19.52 -0.81
CA ALA A 201 5.79 -20.33 0.35
C ALA A 201 4.27 -20.22 0.68
N THR A 202 3.66 -19.07 0.47
CA THR A 202 2.22 -18.89 0.71
C THR A 202 1.39 -19.55 -0.39
N PHE A 203 1.78 -19.38 -1.66
CA PHE A 203 1.07 -19.98 -2.80
C PHE A 203 1.14 -21.50 -2.81
N GLU A 204 2.28 -22.07 -2.41
CA GLU A 204 2.42 -23.52 -2.23
C GLU A 204 1.39 -24.06 -1.22
N LYS A 205 1.29 -23.43 -0.04
CA LYS A 205 0.30 -23.81 0.98
C LYS A 205 -1.15 -23.58 0.50
N ALA A 206 -1.38 -22.52 -0.25
CA ALA A 206 -2.68 -22.19 -0.82
C ALA A 206 -3.05 -23.07 -2.03
N LYS A 207 -2.12 -23.85 -2.55
CA LYS A 207 -2.29 -24.67 -3.77
C LYS A 207 -2.74 -23.86 -4.98
N ILE A 208 -2.28 -22.61 -5.09
CA ILE A 208 -2.51 -21.72 -6.23
C ILE A 208 -1.21 -21.54 -7.03
N GLN A 209 -1.37 -21.17 -8.30
CA GLN A 209 -0.24 -21.03 -9.21
C GLN A 209 0.21 -19.58 -9.27
N ARG A 210 1.50 -19.34 -9.12
CA ARG A 210 2.10 -18.03 -9.36
C ARG A 210 2.01 -17.73 -10.86
N PRO A 211 1.49 -16.55 -11.24
CA PRO A 211 1.52 -16.10 -12.63
C PRO A 211 2.95 -15.84 -13.10
N ASP A 212 3.16 -15.97 -14.41
CA ASP A 212 4.43 -15.56 -15.03
C ASP A 212 4.63 -14.04 -14.92
N ASP A 213 5.89 -13.62 -14.79
CA ASP A 213 6.28 -12.23 -14.85
C ASP A 213 6.18 -11.76 -16.32
N CYS A 214 4.98 -11.33 -16.70
CA CYS A 214 4.69 -10.78 -18.01
C CYS A 214 4.91 -9.25 -18.03
N VAL A 215 4.31 -8.54 -18.97
CA VAL A 215 4.38 -7.07 -19.04
C VAL A 215 3.80 -6.47 -17.75
N MET A 216 4.66 -5.86 -16.94
CA MET A 216 4.28 -5.19 -15.70
C MET A 216 3.78 -3.77 -15.98
N ILE A 217 2.74 -3.37 -15.25
CA ILE A 217 2.22 -2.01 -15.26
C ILE A 217 3.06 -1.17 -14.30
N THR A 218 3.47 0.01 -14.74
CA THR A 218 4.34 0.93 -14.02
C THR A 218 3.97 2.37 -14.30
N GLY A 219 4.53 3.31 -13.50
CA GLY A 219 4.37 4.74 -13.78
C GLY A 219 3.91 5.59 -12.61
N SER A 220 3.49 5.01 -11.50
CA SER A 220 3.00 5.75 -10.33
C SER A 220 4.00 6.79 -9.81
N LYS A 221 5.29 6.49 -9.82
CA LYS A 221 6.36 7.43 -9.45
C LYS A 221 6.44 8.69 -10.33
N LYS A 222 5.78 8.66 -11.49
CA LYS A 222 5.67 9.77 -12.45
C LYS A 222 4.27 10.39 -12.49
N GLY A 223 3.39 10.03 -11.54
CA GLY A 223 2.00 10.49 -11.48
C GLY A 223 1.10 9.87 -12.55
N VAL A 224 1.48 8.68 -13.06
CA VAL A 224 0.62 7.89 -13.95
C VAL A 224 -0.16 6.90 -13.11
N HIS A 225 -1.47 7.02 -13.14
CA HIS A 225 -2.41 6.26 -12.31
C HIS A 225 -3.50 5.63 -13.14
N THR A 226 -4.27 4.74 -12.54
CA THR A 226 -5.52 4.24 -13.13
C THR A 226 -6.61 5.30 -12.99
N GLU A 227 -7.68 5.19 -13.78
CA GLU A 227 -8.87 6.04 -13.63
C GLU A 227 -9.56 5.89 -12.26
N LEU A 228 -9.20 4.84 -11.52
CA LEU A 228 -9.79 4.54 -10.22
C LEU A 228 -9.29 5.48 -9.12
N LEU A 229 -8.08 6.05 -9.26
CA LEU A 229 -7.56 7.02 -8.31
C LEU A 229 -8.46 8.24 -8.24
N GLU A 230 -8.86 8.80 -9.38
CA GLU A 230 -9.74 9.99 -9.40
C GLU A 230 -11.10 9.71 -8.73
N LYS A 231 -11.62 8.48 -8.84
CA LYS A 231 -12.84 8.08 -8.15
C LYS A 231 -12.66 8.05 -6.62
N ILE A 232 -11.50 7.60 -6.12
CA ILE A 232 -11.17 7.63 -4.69
C ILE A 232 -11.04 9.07 -4.22
N LEU A 233 -10.23 9.86 -4.91
CA LEU A 233 -9.94 11.25 -4.55
C LEU A 233 -11.20 12.11 -4.58
N SER A 234 -12.09 11.92 -5.54
CA SER A 234 -13.36 12.66 -5.61
C SER A 234 -14.24 12.47 -4.37
N LYS A 235 -14.22 11.28 -3.76
CA LYS A 235 -14.94 11.01 -2.50
C LYS A 235 -14.18 11.57 -1.29
N MET A 236 -12.89 11.25 -1.21
CA MET A 236 -12.02 11.59 -0.09
C MET A 236 -11.86 13.10 0.09
N GLN A 237 -11.71 13.83 -1.01
CA GLN A 237 -11.39 15.24 -1.04
C GLN A 237 -12.63 16.17 -1.15
N TYR A 238 -13.83 15.61 -1.32
CA TYR A 238 -15.02 16.41 -1.57
C TYR A 238 -15.29 17.46 -0.49
N LEU A 239 -15.40 17.04 0.76
CA LEU A 239 -15.71 17.95 1.86
C LEU A 239 -14.60 18.98 2.12
N PRO A 240 -13.31 18.59 2.24
CA PRO A 240 -12.22 19.54 2.45
C PRO A 240 -12.05 20.56 1.32
N ARG A 241 -12.41 20.20 0.08
CA ARG A 241 -12.37 21.13 -1.07
C ARG A 241 -13.59 22.02 -1.15
N ALA A 242 -14.79 21.50 -0.82
CA ALA A 242 -16.03 22.26 -0.83
C ALA A 242 -16.11 23.27 0.32
N TYR A 243 -15.48 22.95 1.46
CA TYR A 243 -15.50 23.77 2.67
C TYR A 243 -14.08 23.97 3.21
N PRO A 244 -13.22 24.75 2.51
CA PRO A 244 -11.79 24.84 2.83
C PRO A 244 -11.48 25.43 4.21
N ASP A 245 -12.39 26.22 4.77
CA ASP A 245 -12.23 26.89 6.07
C ASP A 245 -12.92 26.13 7.22
N ALA A 246 -13.57 25.00 6.95
CA ALA A 246 -14.21 24.20 7.97
C ALA A 246 -13.16 23.55 8.88
N LYS A 247 -13.46 23.52 10.18
CA LYS A 247 -12.69 22.82 11.19
C LYS A 247 -13.47 21.55 11.57
N TRP A 248 -12.78 20.43 11.53
CA TRP A 248 -13.35 19.10 11.80
C TRP A 248 -12.92 18.58 13.16
#